data_d211f7f777e31038e0dde3858cad7b8f
#
_entry.id   d211f7f777e31038e0dde3858cad7b8f
#
_cell.length_a   1.000
_cell.length_b   1.000
_cell.length_c   1.000
_cell.angle_alpha   90.00
_cell.angle_beta   90.00
_cell.angle_gamma   90.00
#
_symmetry.space_group_name_H-M   'P 1'
#
loop_
_entity.id
_entity.type
_entity.pdbx_description
1 polymer ?
#
loop_
_entity_poly.entity_id
_entity_poly.type
_entity_poly.pdbx_seq_one_letter_code
_entity_poly.pdbx_strand_id
1 'polypeptide(L)'
;MTELSINASEIAEVLKRNLEGFTPGVSGEEVGRIRDIGDGIANITGLPNVAVNEILELEGGINALALNLEEDSIGAVVLGEVSGLEEGQLVRATGNILSVPVGDGLLGRVVDPLGRPLDGLGPLTNYEERRMEIQAPGIVDRQPVKQPLQTGIKAIDSMTPIGRGQRELIIGDRKTGKTSVAIDTVINQRGQGVKCIYVAVGQKGSTVAQTVDTLREHGAMEYTVVVNSPASDPAPYKYLAPYGGCAMGQHWMDHGEDALIIYDDLSKQAEAYRTLSLLLRRPPGREAYPGDVFYLHSRLLERAAKLSDELGAGSLTALPIVETKAGDISAYIPTNVISITDGQIYLETDLFYAGIRPAINVGQSVSRVGGAAQIKAMKTVSGSLKIDLAQFRELQAFATFGSELDRVSRRQLDRGARLTEILKQPQSAPVPVEEQVVSIYAGTKGFLDDLAVDDVRPFESALLQFLRADRPELLQQIRDTKDLPPADSLDGAIRDVKKGFATIASDEGKPAGDGQTGQPEANENGKAGEAEASGATPAEGEPATAGAEAKSGAEAKSGSEAKSGAEAKSGSEGGAA
;
A
#
# COMPACT_ATOMS: atom_id res chain seq x y z
N MET A 1 34.32 -21.28 70.84
CA MET A 1 33.11 -20.45 70.69
C MET A 1 33.58 -19.02 70.84
N THR A 2 33.71 -18.35 69.71
CA THR A 2 34.11 -16.93 69.65
C THR A 2 32.82 -16.12 69.75
N GLU A 3 32.62 -15.45 70.85
CA GLU A 3 31.52 -14.49 71.04
C GLU A 3 31.70 -13.34 70.06
N LEU A 4 30.75 -13.18 69.12
CA LEU A 4 30.61 -11.97 68.31
C LEU A 4 30.04 -10.87 69.21
N SER A 5 30.92 -10.00 69.71
CA SER A 5 30.48 -8.77 70.39
C SER A 5 29.99 -7.79 69.31
N ILE A 6 28.68 -7.72 69.15
CA ILE A 6 28.05 -6.74 68.26
C ILE A 6 28.18 -5.37 68.92
N ASN A 7 29.01 -4.50 68.35
CA ASN A 7 29.21 -3.14 68.81
C ASN A 7 28.08 -2.23 68.35
N ALA A 8 27.20 -1.81 69.23
CA ALA A 8 26.04 -0.98 68.94
C ALA A 8 26.42 0.36 68.24
N SER A 9 27.63 0.85 68.44
CA SER A 9 28.14 2.05 67.76
C SER A 9 28.48 1.83 66.29
N GLU A 10 29.00 0.64 65.89
CA GLU A 10 29.27 0.26 64.50
C GLU A 10 27.97 0.06 63.71
N ILE A 11 26.97 -0.51 64.35
CA ILE A 11 25.63 -0.66 63.72
C ILE A 11 25.00 0.72 63.50
N ALA A 12 25.13 1.65 64.47
CA ALA A 12 24.61 3.01 64.33
C ALA A 12 25.32 3.79 63.24
N GLU A 13 26.66 3.61 63.06
CA GLU A 13 27.44 4.25 62.01
C GLU A 13 27.11 3.70 60.61
N VAL A 14 26.93 2.40 60.45
CA VAL A 14 26.51 1.76 59.20
C VAL A 14 25.08 2.18 58.84
N LEU A 15 24.17 2.21 59.81
CA LEU A 15 22.81 2.72 59.62
C LEU A 15 22.79 4.20 59.20
N LYS A 16 23.63 5.02 59.86
CA LYS A 16 23.75 6.44 59.54
C LYS A 16 24.33 6.68 58.14
N ARG A 17 25.35 5.91 57.71
CA ARG A 17 25.94 5.96 56.38
C ARG A 17 24.96 5.48 55.31
N ASN A 18 24.13 4.49 55.58
CA ASN A 18 23.08 4.03 54.65
C ASN A 18 21.86 4.97 54.62
N LEU A 19 21.60 5.72 55.69
CA LEU A 19 20.57 6.75 55.79
C LEU A 19 20.98 8.09 55.17
N GLU A 20 22.28 8.44 55.16
CA GLU A 20 22.79 9.68 54.53
C GLU A 20 22.70 9.67 53.01
N GLY A 21 22.49 8.49 52.35
CA GLY A 21 22.17 8.36 50.93
C GLY A 21 20.70 8.03 50.63
N PHE A 22 19.90 7.87 51.65
CA PHE A 22 18.50 7.55 51.52
C PHE A 22 17.67 8.83 51.50
N THR A 23 17.52 9.43 50.34
CA THR A 23 16.36 10.26 50.05
C THR A 23 15.16 9.32 49.92
N PRO A 24 14.16 9.38 50.83
CA PRO A 24 12.90 8.71 50.58
C PRO A 24 12.30 9.41 49.35
N GLY A 25 12.53 8.81 48.19
CA GLY A 25 11.66 9.05 47.09
C GLY A 25 10.31 8.46 47.48
N VAL A 26 9.44 9.28 48.04
CA VAL A 26 8.01 8.99 48.02
C VAL A 26 7.67 9.12 46.54
N SER A 27 7.84 8.04 45.76
CA SER A 27 7.14 7.86 44.53
C SER A 27 5.67 7.65 44.92
N GLY A 28 4.98 8.73 45.17
CA GLY A 28 3.54 8.70 45.27
C GLY A 28 3.07 8.26 43.90
N GLU A 29 2.57 7.03 43.78
CA GLU A 29 1.84 6.63 42.60
C GLU A 29 0.71 7.64 42.40
N GLU A 30 0.71 8.36 41.26
CA GLU A 30 -0.38 9.26 40.93
C GLU A 30 -1.60 8.41 40.60
N VAL A 31 -2.66 8.59 41.39
CA VAL A 31 -3.88 7.81 41.29
C VAL A 31 -5.04 8.74 40.93
N GLY A 32 -5.67 8.43 39.81
CA GLY A 32 -6.91 9.06 39.38
C GLY A 32 -8.11 8.15 39.53
N ARG A 33 -9.24 8.60 39.04
CA ARG A 33 -10.50 7.83 39.00
C ARG A 33 -11.18 7.97 37.65
N ILE A 34 -11.82 6.88 37.22
CA ILE A 34 -12.74 6.92 36.07
C ILE A 34 -13.95 7.77 36.46
N ARG A 35 -14.17 8.87 35.76
CA ARG A 35 -15.34 9.72 35.92
C ARG A 35 -16.55 9.15 35.18
N ASP A 36 -16.34 8.77 33.91
CA ASP A 36 -17.30 8.09 33.05
C ASP A 36 -16.58 7.18 32.06
N ILE A 37 -17.24 6.11 31.63
CA ILE A 37 -16.70 5.16 30.66
C ILE A 37 -17.80 4.73 29.69
N GLY A 38 -17.46 4.67 28.39
CA GLY A 38 -18.39 4.23 27.36
C GLY A 38 -17.67 4.07 26.02
N ASP A 39 -18.11 3.11 25.21
CA ASP A 39 -17.61 2.87 23.85
C ASP A 39 -16.07 2.77 23.71
N GLY A 40 -15.40 2.29 24.75
CA GLY A 40 -13.93 2.14 24.78
C GLY A 40 -13.15 3.43 25.10
N ILE A 41 -13.85 4.48 25.54
CA ILE A 41 -13.26 5.73 26.06
C ILE A 41 -13.52 5.82 27.55
N ALA A 42 -12.49 6.15 28.32
CA ALA A 42 -12.58 6.46 29.75
C ALA A 42 -12.20 7.93 29.96
N ASN A 43 -13.08 8.69 30.59
CA ASN A 43 -12.75 10.02 31.08
C ASN A 43 -12.26 9.91 32.53
N ILE A 44 -11.03 10.35 32.76
CA ILE A 44 -10.30 10.13 34.01
C ILE A 44 -10.02 11.48 34.65
N THR A 45 -10.09 11.55 35.96
CA THR A 45 -9.79 12.75 36.77
C THR A 45 -8.72 12.44 37.81
N GLY A 46 -8.00 13.47 38.28
CA GLY A 46 -7.05 13.34 39.38
C GLY A 46 -5.62 12.94 39.02
N LEU A 47 -5.24 13.07 37.74
CA LEU A 47 -3.88 12.78 37.25
C LEU A 47 -3.29 14.01 36.55
N PRO A 48 -2.79 15.02 37.28
CA PRO A 48 -2.41 16.32 36.71
C PRO A 48 -1.12 16.27 35.86
N ASN A 49 -0.26 15.27 36.04
CA ASN A 49 1.07 15.21 35.42
C ASN A 49 1.17 14.20 34.25
N VAL A 50 0.05 13.62 33.83
CA VAL A 50 0.02 12.65 32.72
C VAL A 50 0.41 13.30 31.40
N ALA A 51 1.26 12.62 30.64
CA ALA A 51 1.66 13.05 29.30
C ALA A 51 0.72 12.48 28.23
N VAL A 52 0.67 13.16 27.06
CA VAL A 52 -0.01 12.61 25.88
C VAL A 52 0.71 11.33 25.42
N ASN A 53 -0.05 10.31 25.05
CA ASN A 53 0.43 8.97 24.69
C ASN A 53 1.06 8.19 25.87
N GLU A 54 0.80 8.58 27.09
CA GLU A 54 1.15 7.78 28.27
C GLU A 54 0.17 6.63 28.46
N ILE A 55 0.71 5.48 28.88
CA ILE A 55 -0.10 4.33 29.26
C ILE A 55 -0.59 4.52 30.69
N LEU A 56 -1.89 4.40 30.86
CA LEU A 56 -2.57 4.38 32.15
C LEU A 56 -3.00 2.96 32.46
N GLU A 57 -2.80 2.53 33.69
CA GLU A 57 -3.26 1.23 34.17
C GLU A 57 -4.60 1.39 34.88
N LEU A 58 -5.62 0.74 34.34
CA LEU A 58 -6.95 0.65 34.92
C LEU A 58 -7.05 -0.57 35.86
N GLU A 59 -8.05 -0.58 36.71
CA GLU A 59 -8.32 -1.71 37.58
C GLU A 59 -8.51 -3.00 36.77
N GLY A 60 -7.92 -4.11 37.25
CA GLY A 60 -7.90 -5.38 36.51
C GLY A 60 -6.71 -5.53 35.54
N GLY A 61 -5.75 -4.60 35.53
CA GLY A 61 -4.56 -4.66 34.66
C GLY A 61 -4.83 -4.32 33.19
N ILE A 62 -5.94 -3.62 32.93
CA ILE A 62 -6.30 -3.15 31.59
C ILE A 62 -5.57 -1.84 31.33
N ASN A 63 -4.91 -1.74 30.17
CA ASN A 63 -4.21 -0.53 29.77
C ASN A 63 -5.14 0.44 29.04
N ALA A 64 -4.94 1.75 29.26
CA ALA A 64 -5.55 2.80 28.48
C ALA A 64 -4.49 3.79 28.01
N LEU A 65 -4.75 4.47 26.89
CA LEU A 65 -3.85 5.43 26.29
C LEU A 65 -4.42 6.85 26.47
N ALA A 66 -3.68 7.73 27.11
CA ALA A 66 -4.06 9.14 27.28
C ALA A 66 -3.94 9.87 25.95
N LEU A 67 -5.07 10.30 25.36
CA LEU A 67 -5.11 10.97 24.04
C LEU A 67 -5.55 12.43 24.11
N ASN A 68 -6.40 12.78 25.06
CA ASN A 68 -6.92 14.13 25.21
C ASN A 68 -6.68 14.60 26.64
N LEU A 69 -5.91 15.68 26.79
CA LEU A 69 -5.63 16.28 28.09
C LEU A 69 -6.42 17.58 28.18
N GLU A 70 -7.37 17.62 29.09
CA GLU A 70 -8.14 18.81 29.41
C GLU A 70 -7.74 19.30 30.81
N GLU A 71 -8.20 20.49 31.21
CA GLU A 71 -7.82 21.10 32.49
C GLU A 71 -8.20 20.20 33.69
N ASP A 72 -9.38 19.59 33.67
CA ASP A 72 -9.93 18.80 34.76
C ASP A 72 -10.08 17.30 34.45
N SER A 73 -9.77 16.87 33.23
CA SER A 73 -9.98 15.49 32.80
C SER A 73 -9.04 15.03 31.70
N ILE A 74 -8.87 13.71 31.63
CA ILE A 74 -8.08 13.03 30.62
C ILE A 74 -9.03 12.12 29.84
N GLY A 75 -9.13 12.34 28.53
CA GLY A 75 -9.78 11.41 27.62
C GLY A 75 -8.79 10.29 27.25
N ALA A 76 -8.99 9.12 27.81
CA ALA A 76 -8.17 7.94 27.55
C ALA A 76 -8.91 6.89 26.74
N VAL A 77 -8.21 6.19 25.89
CA VAL A 77 -8.73 5.13 25.04
C VAL A 77 -8.32 3.79 25.61
N VAL A 78 -9.26 2.92 25.90
CA VAL A 78 -9.01 1.60 26.49
C VAL A 78 -8.37 0.66 25.47
N LEU A 79 -7.24 0.06 25.81
CA LEU A 79 -6.49 -0.90 24.98
C LEU A 79 -6.80 -2.36 25.41
N GLY A 80 -8.08 -2.71 25.39
CA GLY A 80 -8.56 -4.02 25.82
C GLY A 80 -10.08 -4.10 25.81
N GLU A 81 -10.60 -5.15 26.47
CA GLU A 81 -12.03 -5.29 26.69
C GLU A 81 -12.50 -4.35 27.81
N VAL A 82 -13.62 -3.69 27.59
CA VAL A 82 -14.21 -2.71 28.53
C VAL A 82 -15.08 -3.39 29.59
N SER A 83 -15.33 -4.70 29.41
CA SER A 83 -16.18 -5.47 30.31
C SER A 83 -15.56 -5.54 31.72
N GLY A 84 -16.32 -5.08 32.73
CA GLY A 84 -15.86 -5.04 34.12
C GLY A 84 -15.23 -3.70 34.55
N LEU A 85 -15.13 -2.72 33.66
CA LEU A 85 -14.74 -1.36 34.03
C LEU A 85 -15.97 -0.54 34.43
N GLU A 86 -15.89 0.14 35.57
CA GLU A 86 -16.99 0.90 36.16
C GLU A 86 -16.51 2.30 36.56
N GLU A 87 -17.46 3.23 36.65
CA GLU A 87 -17.21 4.58 37.17
C GLU A 87 -16.70 4.53 38.62
N GLY A 88 -15.77 5.40 38.95
CA GLY A 88 -15.17 5.50 40.29
C GLY A 88 -13.97 4.56 40.51
N GLN A 89 -13.71 3.60 39.64
CA GLN A 89 -12.53 2.74 39.73
C GLN A 89 -11.23 3.52 39.65
N LEU A 90 -10.18 2.96 40.25
CA LEU A 90 -8.86 3.58 40.30
C LEU A 90 -8.09 3.46 39.00
N VAL A 91 -7.37 4.51 38.68
CA VAL A 91 -6.47 4.58 37.51
C VAL A 91 -5.10 5.01 37.97
N ARG A 92 -4.04 4.33 37.54
CA ARG A 92 -2.66 4.66 37.85
C ARG A 92 -1.95 5.24 36.63
N ALA A 93 -1.23 6.33 36.83
CA ALA A 93 -0.28 6.81 35.85
C ALA A 93 0.96 5.93 35.90
N THR A 94 1.40 5.42 34.74
CA THR A 94 2.58 4.54 34.70
C THR A 94 3.88 5.31 34.45
N GLY A 95 3.82 6.56 34.00
CA GLY A 95 4.97 7.35 33.56
C GLY A 95 5.60 6.84 32.24
N ASN A 96 5.03 5.80 31.65
CA ASN A 96 5.55 5.15 30.46
C ASN A 96 4.80 5.63 29.20
N ILE A 97 5.53 6.16 28.26
CA ILE A 97 5.00 6.48 26.92
C ILE A 97 4.87 5.17 26.13
N LEU A 98 3.78 5.05 25.37
CA LEU A 98 3.49 3.90 24.54
C LEU A 98 4.69 3.49 23.68
N SER A 99 5.19 2.28 23.89
CA SER A 99 6.33 1.68 23.21
C SER A 99 5.94 0.34 22.59
N VAL A 100 6.70 -0.10 21.60
CA VAL A 100 6.51 -1.39 20.90
C VAL A 100 7.86 -2.10 20.77
N PRO A 101 7.86 -3.44 20.75
CA PRO A 101 9.05 -4.21 20.45
C PRO A 101 9.48 -4.00 19.00
N VAL A 102 10.79 -3.84 18.78
CA VAL A 102 11.42 -3.66 17.47
C VAL A 102 12.65 -4.55 17.34
N GLY A 103 13.10 -4.82 16.12
CA GLY A 103 14.29 -5.59 15.85
C GLY A 103 14.03 -6.90 15.11
N ASP A 104 15.11 -7.65 14.83
CA ASP A 104 15.07 -8.84 13.97
C ASP A 104 14.25 -10.01 14.55
N GLY A 105 13.99 -10.00 15.86
CA GLY A 105 13.12 -11.00 16.49
C GLY A 105 11.66 -10.97 16.06
N LEU A 106 11.26 -9.92 15.31
CA LEU A 106 9.92 -9.80 14.74
C LEU A 106 9.82 -10.38 13.31
N LEU A 107 10.92 -10.65 12.64
CA LEU A 107 10.90 -11.20 11.28
C LEU A 107 10.27 -12.60 11.31
N GLY A 108 9.38 -12.86 10.35
CA GLY A 108 8.61 -14.10 10.28
C GLY A 108 7.37 -14.14 11.16
N ARG A 109 7.14 -13.13 12.01
CA ARG A 109 6.07 -13.10 13.00
C ARG A 109 4.84 -12.32 12.52
N VAL A 110 3.71 -12.70 13.10
CA VAL A 110 2.45 -11.94 13.00
C VAL A 110 2.14 -11.40 14.39
N VAL A 111 2.06 -10.07 14.49
CA VAL A 111 1.87 -9.37 15.77
C VAL A 111 0.68 -8.42 15.72
N ASP A 112 0.17 -8.05 16.89
CA ASP A 112 -0.82 -6.99 17.00
C ASP A 112 -0.16 -5.59 16.95
N PRO A 113 -0.93 -4.48 16.97
CA PRO A 113 -0.39 -3.12 16.93
C PRO A 113 0.56 -2.76 18.09
N LEU A 114 0.49 -3.47 19.19
CA LEU A 114 1.35 -3.31 20.36
C LEU A 114 2.55 -4.27 20.34
N GLY A 115 2.72 -5.05 19.28
CA GLY A 115 3.81 -6.01 19.11
C GLY A 115 3.59 -7.36 19.82
N ARG A 116 2.38 -7.65 20.33
CA ARG A 116 2.08 -8.94 20.94
C ARG A 116 1.89 -10.00 19.85
N PRO A 117 2.53 -11.19 19.97
CA PRO A 117 2.42 -12.23 18.94
C PRO A 117 1.01 -12.82 18.85
N LEU A 118 0.54 -12.97 17.59
CA LEU A 118 -0.77 -13.55 17.23
C LEU A 118 -0.63 -14.91 16.52
N ASP A 119 0.60 -15.33 16.21
CA ASP A 119 0.91 -16.49 15.35
C ASP A 119 1.02 -17.82 16.09
N GLY A 120 0.91 -17.81 17.41
CA GLY A 120 1.06 -19.01 18.24
C GLY A 120 2.48 -19.57 18.35
N LEU A 121 3.50 -18.84 17.84
CA LEU A 121 4.91 -19.29 17.88
C LEU A 121 5.64 -18.95 19.20
N GLY A 122 4.91 -18.59 20.24
CA GLY A 122 5.45 -18.22 21.54
C GLY A 122 5.92 -16.75 21.62
N PRO A 123 6.54 -16.36 22.76
CA PRO A 123 6.95 -14.98 23.00
C PRO A 123 8.04 -14.53 22.03
N LEU A 124 8.13 -13.21 21.83
CA LEU A 124 9.21 -12.61 21.05
C LEU A 124 10.54 -12.73 21.80
N THR A 125 11.60 -12.90 21.05
CA THR A 125 12.99 -12.92 21.53
C THR A 125 13.83 -11.98 20.68
N ASN A 126 14.93 -11.46 21.19
CA ASN A 126 15.84 -10.57 20.46
C ASN A 126 15.13 -9.32 19.90
N TYR A 127 14.54 -8.56 20.81
CA TYR A 127 13.89 -7.29 20.51
C TYR A 127 14.30 -6.21 21.50
N GLU A 128 14.07 -4.97 21.14
CA GLU A 128 14.22 -3.77 21.96
C GLU A 128 12.87 -3.05 22.07
N GLU A 129 12.66 -2.29 23.14
CA GLU A 129 11.49 -1.44 23.29
C GLU A 129 11.76 -0.05 22.69
N ARG A 130 10.88 0.38 21.79
CA ARG A 130 10.98 1.70 21.14
C ARG A 130 9.66 2.44 21.26
N ARG A 131 9.71 3.74 21.53
CA ARG A 131 8.52 4.59 21.51
C ARG A 131 7.81 4.48 20.17
N MET A 132 6.50 4.29 20.19
CA MET A 132 5.70 4.12 18.99
C MET A 132 5.67 5.40 18.13
N GLU A 133 5.53 6.57 18.77
CA GLU A 133 5.58 7.86 18.10
C GLU A 133 6.92 8.55 18.37
N ILE A 134 7.64 8.83 17.28
CA ILE A 134 8.92 9.54 17.27
C ILE A 134 8.85 10.58 16.18
N GLN A 135 9.51 11.69 16.37
CA GLN A 135 9.62 12.75 15.37
C GLN A 135 10.30 12.23 14.09
N ALA A 136 9.80 12.68 12.94
CA ALA A 136 10.42 12.37 11.66
C ALA A 136 11.85 12.95 11.56
N PRO A 137 12.77 12.32 10.80
CA PRO A 137 14.09 12.86 10.54
C PRO A 137 14.02 14.29 9.99
N GLY A 138 14.93 15.17 10.43
CA GLY A 138 15.03 16.54 9.96
C GLY A 138 15.50 16.64 8.51
N ILE A 139 15.55 17.85 7.96
CA ILE A 139 15.98 18.08 6.56
C ILE A 139 17.45 17.72 6.38
N VAL A 140 18.29 18.06 7.36
CA VAL A 140 19.75 17.81 7.33
C VAL A 140 20.09 16.32 7.49
N ASP A 141 19.17 15.55 8.09
CA ASP A 141 19.34 14.12 8.32
C ASP A 141 19.04 13.26 7.07
N ARG A 142 18.48 13.88 6.02
CA ARG A 142 18.03 13.21 4.81
C ARG A 142 18.98 13.42 3.64
N GLN A 143 19.02 12.43 2.75
CA GLN A 143 19.63 12.57 1.44
C GLN A 143 18.61 12.32 0.32
N PRO A 144 18.88 12.80 -0.93
CA PRO A 144 18.01 12.57 -2.06
C PRO A 144 17.85 11.08 -2.40
N VAL A 145 16.63 10.68 -2.73
CA VAL A 145 16.30 9.32 -3.16
C VAL A 145 16.86 9.07 -4.56
N LYS A 146 17.79 8.11 -4.69
CA LYS A 146 18.46 7.75 -5.95
C LYS A 146 18.54 6.24 -6.18
N GLN A 147 18.42 5.44 -5.11
CA GLN A 147 18.53 4.00 -5.19
C GLN A 147 17.16 3.40 -5.50
N PRO A 148 17.02 2.57 -6.57
CA PRO A 148 15.74 1.96 -6.90
C PRO A 148 15.28 0.95 -5.85
N LEU A 149 13.98 0.93 -5.57
CA LEU A 149 13.26 -0.17 -4.96
C LEU A 149 12.55 -0.90 -6.09
N GLN A 150 13.04 -2.07 -6.46
CA GLN A 150 12.44 -2.85 -7.54
C GLN A 150 11.14 -3.51 -7.05
N THR A 151 10.02 -3.22 -7.70
CA THR A 151 8.73 -3.83 -7.36
C THR A 151 8.54 -5.19 -8.02
N GLY A 152 9.29 -5.47 -9.08
CA GLY A 152 9.10 -6.65 -9.91
C GLY A 152 7.90 -6.53 -10.86
N ILE A 153 7.25 -5.36 -10.91
CA ILE A 153 6.09 -5.10 -11.76
C ILE A 153 6.51 -4.19 -12.91
N LYS A 154 6.48 -4.73 -14.14
CA LYS A 154 6.96 -4.06 -15.35
C LYS A 154 6.38 -2.64 -15.51
N ALA A 155 5.08 -2.49 -15.29
CA ALA A 155 4.39 -1.21 -15.44
C ALA A 155 4.85 -0.16 -14.41
N ILE A 156 5.17 -0.56 -13.18
CA ILE A 156 5.62 0.34 -12.12
C ILE A 156 7.10 0.70 -12.34
N ASP A 157 7.97 -0.31 -12.41
CA ASP A 157 9.42 -0.10 -12.48
C ASP A 157 9.83 0.69 -13.73
N SER A 158 9.03 0.61 -14.82
CA SER A 158 9.28 1.36 -16.05
C SER A 158 8.71 2.78 -16.07
N MET A 159 7.51 3.02 -15.52
CA MET A 159 6.78 4.28 -15.72
C MET A 159 6.58 5.12 -14.46
N THR A 160 6.50 4.49 -13.30
CA THR A 160 6.32 5.11 -11.98
C THR A 160 7.28 4.49 -10.97
N PRO A 161 8.60 4.58 -11.22
CA PRO A 161 9.60 3.89 -10.40
C PRO A 161 9.60 4.42 -8.97
N ILE A 162 9.88 3.51 -8.04
CA ILE A 162 9.96 3.78 -6.62
C ILE A 162 11.42 3.73 -6.17
N GLY A 163 11.82 4.68 -5.34
CA GLY A 163 13.16 4.70 -4.75
C GLY A 163 13.14 4.36 -3.27
N ARG A 164 14.26 3.86 -2.75
CA ARG A 164 14.44 3.56 -1.32
C ARG A 164 14.37 4.84 -0.50
N GLY A 165 13.40 4.91 0.43
CA GLY A 165 13.08 6.10 1.22
C GLY A 165 11.98 6.99 0.64
N GLN A 166 11.37 6.61 -0.48
CA GLN A 166 10.24 7.30 -1.10
C GLN A 166 8.91 6.89 -0.44
N ARG A 167 7.92 7.78 -0.52
CA ARG A 167 6.51 7.52 -0.15
C ARG A 167 5.68 7.49 -1.42
N GLU A 168 5.28 6.32 -1.87
CA GLU A 168 4.49 6.15 -3.08
C GLU A 168 3.10 5.60 -2.75
N LEU A 169 2.06 6.37 -3.04
CA LEU A 169 0.69 6.00 -2.74
C LEU A 169 0.15 4.97 -3.74
N ILE A 170 -0.49 3.91 -3.25
CA ILE A 170 -1.29 3.00 -4.07
C ILE A 170 -2.77 3.34 -3.84
N ILE A 171 -3.45 3.82 -4.87
CA ILE A 171 -4.82 4.34 -4.75
C ILE A 171 -5.75 3.74 -5.80
N GLY A 172 -7.00 3.50 -5.44
CA GLY A 172 -8.03 2.97 -6.33
C GLY A 172 -9.21 2.36 -5.60
N ASP A 173 -10.24 1.94 -6.31
CA ASP A 173 -11.44 1.35 -5.75
C ASP A 173 -11.19 -0.05 -5.16
N ARG A 174 -12.19 -0.57 -4.46
CA ARG A 174 -12.14 -1.94 -3.93
C ARG A 174 -11.93 -2.96 -5.06
N LYS A 175 -11.11 -4.00 -4.78
CA LYS A 175 -10.85 -5.12 -5.69
C LYS A 175 -10.15 -4.76 -7.01
N THR A 176 -9.47 -3.62 -7.08
CA THR A 176 -8.65 -3.23 -8.26
C THR A 176 -7.23 -3.81 -8.25
N GLY A 177 -6.87 -4.55 -7.20
CA GLY A 177 -5.54 -5.18 -7.08
C GLY A 177 -4.50 -4.40 -6.27
N LYS A 178 -4.91 -3.42 -5.43
CA LYS A 178 -3.99 -2.63 -4.58
C LYS A 178 -3.10 -3.50 -3.70
N THR A 179 -3.72 -4.39 -2.92
CA THR A 179 -3.02 -5.35 -2.06
C THR A 179 -2.10 -6.27 -2.86
N SER A 180 -2.53 -6.73 -4.06
CA SER A 180 -1.70 -7.59 -4.92
C SER A 180 -0.41 -6.88 -5.35
N VAL A 181 -0.50 -5.62 -5.79
CA VAL A 181 0.68 -4.80 -6.12
C VAL A 181 1.64 -4.68 -4.93
N ALA A 182 1.10 -4.44 -3.74
CA ALA A 182 1.90 -4.34 -2.53
C ALA A 182 2.59 -5.66 -2.16
N ILE A 183 1.86 -6.78 -2.23
CA ILE A 183 2.40 -8.11 -1.91
C ILE A 183 3.44 -8.56 -2.95
N ASP A 184 3.20 -8.32 -4.24
CA ASP A 184 4.19 -8.60 -5.29
C ASP A 184 5.48 -7.81 -5.07
N THR A 185 5.37 -6.56 -4.60
CA THR A 185 6.52 -5.74 -4.22
C THR A 185 7.29 -6.36 -3.04
N VAL A 186 6.60 -6.87 -2.02
CA VAL A 186 7.24 -7.57 -0.89
C VAL A 186 7.95 -8.84 -1.37
N ILE A 187 7.28 -9.68 -2.17
CA ILE A 187 7.86 -10.92 -2.69
C ILE A 187 9.15 -10.63 -3.48
N ASN A 188 9.19 -9.54 -4.24
CA ASN A 188 10.35 -9.15 -5.03
C ASN A 188 11.55 -8.65 -4.20
N GLN A 189 11.40 -8.39 -2.88
CA GLN A 189 12.51 -7.96 -2.04
C GLN A 189 13.43 -9.13 -1.62
N ARG A 190 13.09 -10.36 -1.98
CA ARG A 190 13.94 -11.53 -1.69
C ARG A 190 15.35 -11.32 -2.23
N GLY A 191 16.35 -11.40 -1.34
CA GLY A 191 17.75 -11.18 -1.69
C GLY A 191 18.17 -9.74 -2.01
N GLN A 192 17.27 -8.76 -1.84
CA GLN A 192 17.56 -7.34 -2.05
C GLN A 192 18.07 -6.62 -0.80
N GLY A 193 18.14 -7.31 0.34
CA GLY A 193 18.57 -6.73 1.63
C GLY A 193 17.58 -5.73 2.21
N VAL A 194 16.28 -5.87 1.91
CA VAL A 194 15.21 -5.00 2.40
C VAL A 194 14.34 -5.77 3.39
N LYS A 195 14.19 -5.24 4.60
CA LYS A 195 13.25 -5.74 5.61
C LYS A 195 11.84 -5.23 5.29
N CYS A 196 10.82 -6.06 5.39
CA CYS A 196 9.46 -5.69 5.01
C CYS A 196 8.52 -5.68 6.20
N ILE A 197 7.61 -4.71 6.23
CA ILE A 197 6.54 -4.61 7.22
C ILE A 197 5.21 -4.51 6.46
N TYR A 198 4.33 -5.47 6.68
CA TYR A 198 2.96 -5.41 6.16
C TYR A 198 1.99 -5.10 7.29
N VAL A 199 1.39 -3.91 7.24
CA VAL A 199 0.44 -3.43 8.25
C VAL A 199 -0.97 -3.58 7.72
N ALA A 200 -1.70 -4.57 8.22
CA ALA A 200 -3.10 -4.82 7.90
C ALA A 200 -4.01 -4.04 8.85
N VAL A 201 -4.75 -3.06 8.34
CA VAL A 201 -5.63 -2.20 9.13
C VAL A 201 -7.09 -2.44 8.77
N GLY A 202 -7.88 -2.95 9.70
CA GLY A 202 -9.31 -3.17 9.49
C GLY A 202 -9.65 -4.18 8.39
N GLN A 203 -8.72 -5.07 8.06
CA GLN A 203 -8.91 -6.14 7.08
C GLN A 203 -9.66 -7.32 7.72
N LYS A 204 -10.29 -8.15 6.88
CA LYS A 204 -10.88 -9.40 7.37
C LYS A 204 -9.77 -10.38 7.76
N GLY A 205 -9.89 -11.06 8.89
CA GLY A 205 -8.91 -12.05 9.35
C GLY A 205 -8.58 -13.12 8.29
N SER A 206 -9.58 -13.60 7.54
CA SER A 206 -9.36 -14.55 6.44
C SER A 206 -8.51 -13.99 5.29
N THR A 207 -8.63 -12.70 4.99
CA THR A 207 -7.82 -12.04 3.97
C THR A 207 -6.37 -11.91 4.43
N VAL A 208 -6.16 -11.53 5.70
CA VAL A 208 -4.81 -11.44 6.28
C VAL A 208 -4.15 -12.82 6.33
N ALA A 209 -4.88 -13.85 6.76
CA ALA A 209 -4.37 -15.22 6.75
C ALA A 209 -3.92 -15.67 5.35
N GLN A 210 -4.74 -15.42 4.32
CA GLN A 210 -4.38 -15.71 2.93
C GLN A 210 -3.14 -14.93 2.47
N THR A 211 -3.00 -13.67 2.87
CA THR A 211 -1.81 -12.85 2.58
C THR A 211 -0.56 -13.45 3.23
N VAL A 212 -0.65 -13.83 4.52
CA VAL A 212 0.45 -14.48 5.26
C VAL A 212 0.85 -15.81 4.60
N ASP A 213 -0.13 -16.61 4.17
CA ASP A 213 0.13 -17.88 3.48
C ASP A 213 0.82 -17.63 2.13
N THR A 214 0.37 -16.66 1.35
CA THR A 214 1.03 -16.27 0.08
C THR A 214 2.48 -15.82 0.32
N LEU A 215 2.74 -14.99 1.34
CA LEU A 215 4.10 -14.57 1.69
C LEU A 215 4.97 -15.76 2.13
N ARG A 216 4.39 -16.71 2.85
CA ARG A 216 5.09 -17.93 3.31
C ARG A 216 5.42 -18.86 2.14
N GLU A 217 4.49 -19.08 1.22
CA GLU A 217 4.70 -19.90 0.01
C GLU A 217 5.85 -19.38 -0.86
N HIS A 218 6.01 -18.05 -0.92
CA HIS A 218 7.11 -17.41 -1.67
C HIS A 218 8.38 -17.18 -0.84
N GLY A 219 8.44 -17.67 0.43
CA GLY A 219 9.58 -17.48 1.33
C GLY A 219 9.77 -16.01 1.77
N ALA A 220 8.77 -15.15 1.57
CA ALA A 220 8.88 -13.74 1.91
C ALA A 220 8.71 -13.46 3.41
N MET A 221 8.15 -14.39 4.18
CA MET A 221 8.07 -14.24 5.63
C MET A 221 9.43 -14.20 6.33
N GLU A 222 10.49 -14.75 5.72
CA GLU A 222 11.85 -14.74 6.31
C GLU A 222 12.38 -13.32 6.59
N TYR A 223 11.93 -12.33 5.80
CA TYR A 223 12.34 -10.92 5.93
C TYR A 223 11.14 -9.98 6.15
N THR A 224 9.98 -10.51 6.53
CA THR A 224 8.74 -9.74 6.68
C THR A 224 8.16 -9.91 8.08
N VAL A 225 7.70 -8.81 8.68
CA VAL A 225 6.82 -8.80 9.86
C VAL A 225 5.42 -8.36 9.43
N VAL A 226 4.40 -9.00 9.96
CA VAL A 226 2.99 -8.65 9.73
C VAL A 226 2.40 -8.05 10.99
N VAL A 227 1.96 -6.79 10.91
CA VAL A 227 1.22 -6.12 11.99
C VAL A 227 -0.26 -6.16 11.65
N ASN A 228 -1.05 -6.83 12.46
CA ASN A 228 -2.45 -7.09 12.16
C ASN A 228 -3.40 -6.46 13.18
N SER A 229 -4.27 -5.59 12.69
CA SER A 229 -5.45 -5.12 13.40
C SER A 229 -6.69 -5.44 12.57
N PRO A 230 -7.35 -6.58 12.81
CA PRO A 230 -8.49 -7.01 12.02
C PRO A 230 -9.71 -6.09 12.17
N ALA A 231 -10.69 -6.29 11.30
CA ALA A 231 -11.92 -5.51 11.30
C ALA A 231 -12.72 -5.62 12.60
N SER A 232 -12.57 -6.73 13.31
CA SER A 232 -13.22 -6.97 14.62
C SER A 232 -12.61 -6.17 15.77
N ASP A 233 -11.35 -5.72 15.63
CA ASP A 233 -10.69 -4.99 16.70
C ASP A 233 -11.38 -3.64 16.97
N PRO A 234 -11.28 -3.13 18.20
CA PRO A 234 -11.68 -1.77 18.55
C PRO A 234 -10.93 -0.71 17.73
N ALA A 235 -11.51 0.47 17.59
CA ALA A 235 -10.93 1.58 16.84
C ALA A 235 -9.50 1.96 17.26
N PRO A 236 -9.11 1.93 18.55
CA PRO A 236 -7.75 2.23 19.00
C PRO A 236 -6.68 1.41 18.32
N TYR A 237 -6.89 0.11 18.18
CA TYR A 237 -5.91 -0.77 17.55
C TYR A 237 -5.69 -0.44 16.06
N LYS A 238 -6.79 -0.13 15.33
CA LYS A 238 -6.72 0.31 13.93
C LYS A 238 -6.00 1.65 13.78
N TYR A 239 -6.15 2.54 14.76
CA TYR A 239 -5.44 3.81 14.82
C TYR A 239 -3.94 3.61 15.05
N LEU A 240 -3.57 2.72 15.98
CA LEU A 240 -2.19 2.50 16.41
C LEU A 240 -1.37 1.63 15.43
N ALA A 241 -2.01 0.71 14.68
CA ALA A 241 -1.31 -0.26 13.85
C ALA A 241 -0.29 0.36 12.86
N PRO A 242 -0.60 1.43 12.11
CA PRO A 242 0.38 2.07 11.24
C PRO A 242 1.58 2.67 12.00
N TYR A 243 1.35 3.22 13.19
CA TYR A 243 2.43 3.79 14.00
C TYR A 243 3.34 2.72 14.58
N GLY A 244 2.78 1.60 15.06
CA GLY A 244 3.54 0.45 15.53
C GLY A 244 4.44 -0.12 14.44
N GLY A 245 3.86 -0.41 13.26
CA GLY A 245 4.63 -0.86 12.10
C GLY A 245 5.70 0.14 11.67
N CYS A 246 5.40 1.44 11.71
CA CYS A 246 6.36 2.49 11.39
C CYS A 246 7.54 2.52 12.37
N ALA A 247 7.31 2.33 13.67
CA ALA A 247 8.37 2.26 14.67
C ALA A 247 9.31 1.07 14.42
N MET A 248 8.75 -0.09 14.00
CA MET A 248 9.54 -1.27 13.62
C MET A 248 10.42 -0.97 12.40
N GLY A 249 9.86 -0.39 11.33
CA GLY A 249 10.61 -0.02 10.12
C GLY A 249 11.68 1.04 10.37
N GLN A 250 11.38 2.00 11.21
CA GLN A 250 12.31 3.06 11.57
C GLN A 250 13.51 2.54 12.37
N HIS A 251 13.34 1.48 13.16
CA HIS A 251 14.45 0.83 13.86
C HIS A 251 15.53 0.38 12.85
N TRP A 252 15.16 -0.35 11.81
CA TRP A 252 16.13 -0.78 10.78
C TRP A 252 16.74 0.39 10.02
N MET A 253 15.93 1.40 9.66
CA MET A 253 16.43 2.61 9.00
C MET A 253 17.51 3.30 9.83
N ASP A 254 17.30 3.45 11.14
CA ASP A 254 18.24 4.12 12.05
C ASP A 254 19.52 3.30 12.28
N HIS A 255 19.48 1.98 12.01
CA HIS A 255 20.65 1.09 12.02
C HIS A 255 21.35 0.95 10.65
N GLY A 256 21.01 1.81 9.68
CA GLY A 256 21.66 1.84 8.37
C GLY A 256 21.13 0.77 7.40
N GLU A 257 20.01 0.12 7.73
CA GLU A 257 19.38 -0.88 6.89
C GLU A 257 18.24 -0.27 6.05
N ASP A 258 17.84 -0.99 4.99
CA ASP A 258 16.71 -0.58 4.16
C ASP A 258 15.46 -1.35 4.56
N ALA A 259 14.36 -0.61 4.77
CA ALA A 259 13.06 -1.19 5.10
C ALA A 259 11.96 -0.70 4.13
N LEU A 260 10.98 -1.56 3.91
CA LEU A 260 9.77 -1.30 3.14
C LEU A 260 8.55 -1.50 4.05
N ILE A 261 7.71 -0.49 4.17
CA ILE A 261 6.46 -0.59 4.92
C ILE A 261 5.25 -0.38 4.02
N ILE A 262 4.28 -1.27 4.16
CA ILE A 262 2.99 -1.22 3.47
C ILE A 262 1.90 -0.96 4.50
N TYR A 263 1.05 0.05 4.25
CA TYR A 263 -0.12 0.35 5.09
C TYR A 263 -1.40 -0.01 4.33
N ASP A 264 -1.99 -1.14 4.64
CA ASP A 264 -3.22 -1.63 3.98
C ASP A 264 -4.42 -1.64 4.96
N ASP A 265 -5.24 -0.57 5.12
CA ASP A 265 -5.15 0.69 4.41
C ASP A 265 -5.29 1.91 5.34
N LEU A 266 -4.79 3.06 4.92
CA LEU A 266 -4.88 4.30 5.68
C LEU A 266 -6.29 4.91 5.70
N SER A 267 -7.19 4.53 4.78
CA SER A 267 -8.60 4.93 4.84
C SER A 267 -9.27 4.38 6.10
N LYS A 268 -8.95 3.13 6.47
CA LYS A 268 -9.46 2.50 7.69
C LYS A 268 -8.87 3.13 8.96
N GLN A 269 -7.59 3.53 8.91
CA GLN A 269 -6.99 4.28 10.01
C GLN A 269 -7.71 5.61 10.22
N ALA A 270 -7.98 6.36 9.14
CA ALA A 270 -8.70 7.62 9.23
C ALA A 270 -10.14 7.43 9.76
N GLU A 271 -10.85 6.39 9.30
CA GLU A 271 -12.18 6.03 9.81
C GLU A 271 -12.15 5.71 11.32
N ALA A 272 -11.14 4.97 11.77
CA ALA A 272 -10.94 4.67 13.20
C ALA A 272 -10.66 5.95 14.00
N TYR A 273 -9.78 6.82 13.49
CA TYR A 273 -9.47 8.09 14.14
C TYR A 273 -10.67 9.04 14.20
N ARG A 274 -11.50 9.08 13.16
CA ARG A 274 -12.78 9.80 13.17
C ARG A 274 -13.68 9.29 14.27
N THR A 275 -13.83 7.97 14.41
CA THR A 275 -14.64 7.36 15.47
C THR A 275 -14.14 7.76 16.86
N LEU A 276 -12.82 7.61 17.12
CA LEU A 276 -12.21 8.00 18.40
C LEU A 276 -12.41 9.49 18.69
N SER A 277 -12.23 10.37 17.69
CA SER A 277 -12.37 11.81 17.86
C SER A 277 -13.79 12.22 18.18
N LEU A 278 -14.79 11.57 17.56
CA LEU A 278 -16.21 11.82 17.86
C LEU A 278 -16.58 11.33 19.27
N LEU A 279 -16.09 10.19 19.69
CA LEU A 279 -16.28 9.65 21.04
C LEU A 279 -15.63 10.55 22.11
N LEU A 280 -14.44 11.11 21.81
CA LEU A 280 -13.76 12.11 22.63
C LEU A 280 -14.39 13.51 22.52
N ARG A 281 -15.54 13.65 21.84
CA ARG A 281 -16.29 14.89 21.65
C ARG A 281 -15.49 16.02 20.98
N ARG A 282 -14.47 15.69 20.18
CA ARG A 282 -13.75 16.68 19.37
C ARG A 282 -14.67 17.20 18.25
N PRO A 283 -14.62 18.50 17.94
CA PRO A 283 -15.51 19.07 16.91
C PRO A 283 -15.22 18.46 15.53
N PRO A 284 -16.25 17.95 14.81
CA PRO A 284 -16.08 17.39 13.49
C PRO A 284 -15.90 18.48 12.41
N GLY A 285 -15.04 18.19 11.42
CA GLY A 285 -14.85 18.96 10.21
C GLY A 285 -15.51 18.32 8.98
N ARG A 286 -14.84 18.44 7.81
CA ARG A 286 -15.29 17.88 6.54
C ARG A 286 -15.45 16.35 6.65
N GLU A 287 -16.57 15.81 6.17
CA GLU A 287 -16.93 14.39 6.21
C GLU A 287 -16.88 13.79 7.63
N ALA A 288 -17.14 14.64 8.64
CA ALA A 288 -17.06 14.32 10.07
C ALA A 288 -15.65 13.90 10.57
N TYR A 289 -14.59 14.11 9.79
CA TYR A 289 -13.22 13.94 10.27
C TYR A 289 -12.81 15.09 11.19
N PRO A 290 -11.96 14.85 12.19
CA PRO A 290 -11.40 15.93 13.01
C PRO A 290 -10.45 16.80 12.18
N GLY A 291 -10.24 18.05 12.62
CA GLY A 291 -9.44 19.04 11.89
C GLY A 291 -7.96 18.64 11.70
N ASP A 292 -7.45 17.76 12.54
CA ASP A 292 -6.08 17.27 12.54
C ASP A 292 -5.86 15.95 11.77
N VAL A 293 -6.86 15.48 10.99
CA VAL A 293 -6.71 14.23 10.22
C VAL A 293 -5.58 14.31 9.17
N PHE A 294 -5.28 15.48 8.65
CA PHE A 294 -4.10 15.67 7.81
C PHE A 294 -2.82 15.37 8.58
N TYR A 295 -2.72 15.87 9.79
CA TYR A 295 -1.57 15.64 10.67
C TYR A 295 -1.42 14.17 11.09
N LEU A 296 -2.53 13.44 11.23
CA LEU A 296 -2.52 12.00 11.45
C LEU A 296 -1.62 11.27 10.43
N HIS A 297 -1.86 11.51 9.14
CA HIS A 297 -1.12 10.84 8.07
C HIS A 297 0.25 11.49 7.80
N SER A 298 0.38 12.82 7.91
CA SER A 298 1.64 13.49 7.61
C SER A 298 2.72 13.13 8.63
N ARG A 299 2.43 13.13 9.95
CA ARG A 299 3.39 12.72 10.97
C ARG A 299 3.81 11.25 10.88
N LEU A 300 2.94 10.39 10.33
CA LEU A 300 3.26 9.00 10.04
C LEU A 300 4.18 8.87 8.81
N LEU A 301 3.76 9.44 7.69
CA LEU A 301 4.41 9.26 6.40
C LEU A 301 5.73 10.04 6.29
N GLU A 302 5.88 11.17 6.98
CA GLU A 302 7.15 11.91 7.02
C GLU A 302 8.28 11.17 7.75
N ARG A 303 7.97 10.12 8.51
CA ARG A 303 8.99 9.24 9.13
C ARG A 303 9.69 8.35 8.09
N ALA A 304 9.06 8.12 6.92
CA ALA A 304 9.68 7.43 5.80
C ALA A 304 10.64 8.38 5.06
N ALA A 305 11.91 7.99 4.98
CA ALA A 305 12.98 8.80 4.42
C ALA A 305 14.19 7.94 4.02
N LYS A 306 15.13 8.54 3.27
CA LYS A 306 16.50 8.05 3.10
C LYS A 306 17.40 8.90 3.97
N LEU A 307 18.06 8.29 4.95
CA LEU A 307 18.98 8.99 5.84
C LEU A 307 20.29 9.34 5.13
N SER A 308 20.97 10.38 5.64
CA SER A 308 22.28 10.79 5.16
C SER A 308 23.35 9.72 5.43
N ASP A 309 24.47 9.80 4.71
CA ASP A 309 25.59 8.86 4.89
C ASP A 309 26.16 8.92 6.31
N GLU A 310 26.12 10.09 6.95
CA GLU A 310 26.54 10.30 8.33
C GLU A 310 25.71 9.51 9.34
N LEU A 311 24.44 9.26 9.01
CA LEU A 311 23.49 8.46 9.81
C LEU A 311 23.36 7.02 9.32
N GLY A 312 24.35 6.52 8.54
CA GLY A 312 24.40 5.14 8.10
C GLY A 312 23.63 4.84 6.81
N ALA A 313 23.07 5.86 6.15
CA ALA A 313 22.38 5.75 4.86
C ALA A 313 21.22 4.71 4.81
N GLY A 314 20.59 4.40 5.94
CA GLY A 314 19.41 3.55 5.99
C GLY A 314 18.20 4.19 5.31
N SER A 315 17.20 3.40 4.97
CA SER A 315 15.97 3.92 4.38
C SER A 315 14.71 3.24 4.89
N LEU A 316 13.63 4.01 4.98
CA LEU A 316 12.27 3.49 5.15
C LEU A 316 11.43 3.96 3.97
N THR A 317 11.05 3.02 3.11
CA THR A 317 10.17 3.26 1.95
C THR A 317 8.75 2.97 2.36
N ALA A 318 7.81 3.88 2.10
CA ALA A 318 6.41 3.70 2.46
C ALA A 318 5.50 3.53 1.24
N LEU A 319 4.69 2.49 1.24
CA LEU A 319 3.62 2.25 0.28
C LEU A 319 2.25 2.30 1.00
N PRO A 320 1.72 3.49 1.28
CA PRO A 320 0.37 3.61 1.79
C PRO A 320 -0.65 3.20 0.74
N ILE A 321 -1.69 2.51 1.17
CA ILE A 321 -2.86 2.18 0.36
C ILE A 321 -4.02 3.06 0.82
N VAL A 322 -4.72 3.66 -0.15
CA VAL A 322 -5.95 4.42 0.08
C VAL A 322 -7.04 3.88 -0.84
N GLU A 323 -8.22 3.71 -0.26
CA GLU A 323 -9.40 3.26 -0.99
C GLU A 323 -10.22 4.45 -1.49
N THR A 324 -10.56 4.44 -2.79
CA THR A 324 -11.52 5.37 -3.37
C THR A 324 -12.91 4.73 -3.47
N LYS A 325 -13.92 5.56 -3.70
CA LYS A 325 -15.29 5.14 -4.00
C LYS A 325 -15.67 5.71 -5.35
N ALA A 326 -16.02 4.83 -6.30
CA ALA A 326 -16.37 5.20 -7.68
C ALA A 326 -15.28 6.04 -8.39
N GLY A 327 -14.02 5.73 -8.13
CA GLY A 327 -12.87 6.43 -8.74
C GLY A 327 -12.65 7.87 -8.26
N ASP A 328 -13.34 8.33 -7.20
CA ASP A 328 -13.23 9.71 -6.72
C ASP A 328 -11.94 9.93 -5.93
N ILE A 329 -10.93 10.47 -6.62
CA ILE A 329 -9.66 10.89 -6.02
C ILE A 329 -9.73 12.28 -5.35
N SER A 330 -10.83 13.02 -5.53
CA SER A 330 -11.04 14.36 -4.97
C SER A 330 -11.65 14.33 -3.56
N ALA A 331 -12.02 13.15 -3.06
CA ALA A 331 -12.47 12.95 -1.69
C ALA A 331 -11.41 13.38 -0.66
N TYR A 332 -11.84 13.62 0.57
CA TYR A 332 -11.00 14.30 1.57
C TYR A 332 -9.72 13.52 1.92
N ILE A 333 -9.81 12.23 2.24
CA ILE A 333 -8.64 11.41 2.60
C ILE A 333 -7.71 11.18 1.39
N PRO A 334 -8.19 10.77 0.20
CA PRO A 334 -7.35 10.69 -1.00
C PRO A 334 -6.54 11.95 -1.27
N THR A 335 -7.18 13.12 -1.29
CA THR A 335 -6.52 14.41 -1.55
C THR A 335 -5.41 14.70 -0.54
N ASN A 336 -5.67 14.45 0.75
CA ASN A 336 -4.69 14.65 1.80
C ASN A 336 -3.46 13.75 1.59
N VAL A 337 -3.65 12.45 1.35
CA VAL A 337 -2.54 11.51 1.23
C VAL A 337 -1.75 11.73 -0.06
N ILE A 338 -2.40 12.07 -1.20
CA ILE A 338 -1.72 12.47 -2.44
C ILE A 338 -0.79 13.66 -2.21
N SER A 339 -1.20 14.64 -1.39
CA SER A 339 -0.38 15.82 -1.11
C SER A 339 0.84 15.52 -0.21
N ILE A 340 0.73 14.54 0.68
CA ILE A 340 1.81 14.13 1.60
C ILE A 340 2.85 13.25 0.89
N THR A 341 2.43 12.43 -0.09
CA THR A 341 3.27 11.44 -0.75
C THR A 341 4.09 12.01 -1.91
N ASP A 342 5.14 11.29 -2.32
CA ASP A 342 6.04 11.65 -3.40
C ASP A 342 5.55 11.14 -4.77
N GLY A 343 4.30 10.77 -4.86
CA GLY A 343 3.64 10.26 -6.06
C GLY A 343 2.52 9.28 -5.73
N GLN A 344 1.86 8.81 -6.78
CA GLN A 344 0.77 7.84 -6.66
C GLN A 344 0.74 6.86 -7.84
N ILE A 345 0.38 5.61 -7.55
CA ILE A 345 0.02 4.57 -8.50
C ILE A 345 -1.51 4.45 -8.45
N TYR A 346 -2.19 4.90 -9.50
CA TYR A 346 -3.64 4.86 -9.59
C TYR A 346 -4.11 3.59 -10.30
N LEU A 347 -4.91 2.79 -9.60
CA LEU A 347 -5.52 1.56 -10.11
C LEU A 347 -6.98 1.82 -10.48
N GLU A 348 -7.28 1.64 -11.76
CA GLU A 348 -8.57 1.97 -12.37
C GLU A 348 -9.44 0.74 -12.54
N THR A 349 -10.71 0.87 -12.18
CA THR A 349 -11.68 -0.23 -12.22
C THR A 349 -11.97 -0.70 -13.65
N ASP A 350 -12.09 0.23 -14.60
CA ASP A 350 -12.38 -0.08 -15.99
C ASP A 350 -11.25 -0.88 -16.66
N LEU A 351 -9.99 -0.54 -16.36
CA LEU A 351 -8.83 -1.31 -16.83
C LEU A 351 -8.82 -2.73 -16.25
N PHE A 352 -9.18 -2.86 -14.97
CA PHE A 352 -9.24 -4.16 -14.31
C PHE A 352 -10.27 -5.10 -14.97
N TYR A 353 -11.47 -4.59 -15.26
CA TYR A 353 -12.52 -5.36 -15.93
C TYR A 353 -12.23 -5.58 -17.42
N ALA A 354 -11.48 -4.67 -18.07
CA ALA A 354 -10.97 -4.89 -19.44
C ALA A 354 -9.84 -5.93 -19.52
N GLY A 355 -9.47 -6.57 -18.39
CA GLY A 355 -8.44 -7.61 -18.36
C GLY A 355 -7.00 -7.07 -18.39
N ILE A 356 -6.79 -5.76 -18.23
CA ILE A 356 -5.47 -5.16 -18.08
C ILE A 356 -5.06 -5.25 -16.61
N ARG A 357 -4.11 -6.14 -16.32
CA ARG A 357 -3.63 -6.40 -14.95
C ARG A 357 -2.12 -6.42 -14.91
N PRO A 358 -1.50 -5.61 -14.01
CA PRO A 358 -2.12 -4.67 -13.07
C PRO A 358 -2.85 -3.51 -13.77
N ALA A 359 -3.96 -3.05 -13.16
CA ALA A 359 -4.87 -2.07 -13.74
C ALA A 359 -4.39 -0.62 -13.56
N ILE A 360 -3.12 -0.37 -13.86
CA ILE A 360 -2.45 0.92 -13.60
C ILE A 360 -2.85 1.92 -14.67
N ASN A 361 -3.44 3.04 -14.25
CA ASN A 361 -3.67 4.18 -15.12
C ASN A 361 -2.38 5.00 -15.28
N VAL A 362 -1.75 4.88 -16.45
CA VAL A 362 -0.45 5.51 -16.76
C VAL A 362 -0.52 7.05 -16.73
N GLY A 363 -1.67 7.63 -17.12
CA GLY A 363 -1.86 9.08 -17.17
C GLY A 363 -1.96 9.72 -15.79
N GLN A 364 -2.65 9.05 -14.86
CA GLN A 364 -2.88 9.56 -13.50
C GLN A 364 -1.82 9.09 -12.48
N SER A 365 -0.99 8.11 -12.85
CA SER A 365 0.10 7.63 -12.01
C SER A 365 1.35 8.48 -12.21
N VAL A 366 1.94 8.93 -11.11
CA VAL A 366 3.09 9.85 -11.10
C VAL A 366 4.08 9.44 -10.03
N SER A 367 5.36 9.40 -10.34
CA SER A 367 6.46 9.37 -9.37
C SER A 367 7.22 10.69 -9.44
N ARG A 368 7.34 11.39 -8.31
CA ARG A 368 8.11 12.65 -8.24
C ARG A 368 9.63 12.41 -8.22
N VAL A 369 10.06 11.20 -7.88
CA VAL A 369 11.47 10.78 -7.97
C VAL A 369 11.82 10.37 -9.41
N GLY A 370 10.93 9.65 -10.08
CA GLY A 370 11.02 9.30 -11.48
C GLY A 370 12.33 8.58 -11.84
N GLY A 371 12.93 8.95 -12.97
CA GLY A 371 14.12 8.28 -13.51
C GLY A 371 15.38 8.35 -12.63
N ALA A 372 15.38 9.08 -11.51
CA ALA A 372 16.46 9.02 -10.51
C ALA A 372 16.46 7.69 -9.74
N ALA A 373 15.28 7.06 -9.62
CA ALA A 373 15.08 5.76 -9.00
C ALA A 373 15.07 4.60 -10.02
N GLN A 374 15.69 4.75 -11.17
CA GLN A 374 15.82 3.70 -12.18
C GLN A 374 17.27 3.37 -12.46
N ILE A 375 17.55 2.10 -12.75
CA ILE A 375 18.83 1.73 -13.35
C ILE A 375 18.94 2.32 -14.76
N LYS A 376 20.16 2.58 -15.23
CA LYS A 376 20.41 3.24 -16.51
C LYS A 376 19.77 2.48 -17.68
N ALA A 377 19.84 1.16 -17.69
CA ALA A 377 19.19 0.31 -18.68
C ALA A 377 17.68 0.57 -18.75
N MET A 378 16.96 0.50 -17.60
CA MET A 378 15.53 0.74 -17.55
C MET A 378 15.17 2.15 -18.03
N LYS A 379 15.89 3.17 -17.56
CA LYS A 379 15.67 4.56 -17.98
C LYS A 379 15.79 4.73 -19.48
N THR A 380 16.74 4.01 -20.12
CA THR A 380 16.94 4.08 -21.57
C THR A 380 15.79 3.44 -22.35
N VAL A 381 15.29 2.28 -21.90
CA VAL A 381 14.23 1.54 -22.62
C VAL A 381 12.83 2.08 -22.36
N SER A 382 12.58 2.67 -21.20
CA SER A 382 11.26 3.17 -20.81
C SER A 382 11.02 4.65 -21.18
N GLY A 383 12.01 5.34 -21.73
CA GLY A 383 11.95 6.80 -21.94
C GLY A 383 10.78 7.30 -22.76
N SER A 384 10.32 6.58 -23.79
CA SER A 384 9.15 6.91 -24.60
C SER A 384 7.86 6.20 -24.16
N LEU A 385 7.97 5.12 -23.38
CA LEU A 385 6.87 4.19 -23.08
C LEU A 385 5.61 4.88 -22.53
N LYS A 386 5.78 5.82 -21.61
CA LYS A 386 4.67 6.55 -21.01
C LYS A 386 3.95 7.44 -22.04
N ILE A 387 4.70 8.05 -22.94
CA ILE A 387 4.16 8.91 -24.01
C ILE A 387 3.43 8.04 -25.04
N ASP A 388 4.03 6.92 -25.46
CA ASP A 388 3.47 6.00 -26.44
C ASP A 388 2.12 5.43 -25.94
N LEU A 389 2.03 5.06 -24.65
CA LEU A 389 0.79 4.57 -24.05
C LEU A 389 -0.26 5.67 -23.82
N ALA A 390 0.16 6.90 -23.52
CA ALA A 390 -0.78 8.02 -23.43
C ALA A 390 -1.41 8.31 -24.80
N GLN A 391 -0.60 8.39 -25.87
CA GLN A 391 -1.08 8.56 -27.25
C GLN A 391 -1.99 7.39 -27.69
N PHE A 392 -1.64 6.16 -27.33
CA PHE A 392 -2.48 5.00 -27.59
C PHE A 392 -3.88 5.15 -27.00
N ARG A 393 -4.00 5.59 -25.75
CA ARG A 393 -5.30 5.77 -25.09
C ARG A 393 -6.14 6.86 -25.75
N GLU A 394 -5.51 7.98 -26.12
CA GLU A 394 -6.18 9.05 -26.86
C GLU A 394 -6.69 8.53 -28.21
N LEU A 395 -5.84 7.84 -28.98
CA LEU A 395 -6.22 7.28 -30.28
C LEU A 395 -7.29 6.20 -30.15
N GLN A 396 -7.27 5.36 -29.10
CA GLN A 396 -8.28 4.35 -28.83
C GLN A 396 -9.66 4.96 -28.60
N ALA A 397 -9.73 6.07 -27.86
CA ALA A 397 -10.96 6.82 -27.68
C ALA A 397 -11.52 7.33 -29.03
N PHE A 398 -10.66 7.91 -29.90
CA PHE A 398 -11.06 8.35 -31.22
C PHE A 398 -11.50 7.19 -32.15
N ALA A 399 -10.80 6.06 -32.12
CA ALA A 399 -11.12 4.90 -32.93
C ALA A 399 -12.51 4.32 -32.59
N THR A 400 -12.93 4.40 -31.34
CA THR A 400 -14.25 3.94 -30.87
C THR A 400 -15.39 4.77 -31.49
N PHE A 401 -15.15 6.02 -31.86
CA PHE A 401 -16.15 6.89 -32.50
C PHE A 401 -16.19 6.77 -34.05
N GLY A 402 -15.50 5.78 -34.64
CA GLY A 402 -15.61 5.44 -36.06
C GLY A 402 -14.92 6.40 -37.04
N SER A 403 -13.95 7.19 -36.58
CA SER A 403 -13.14 8.04 -37.44
C SER A 403 -12.13 7.20 -38.24
N GLU A 404 -11.97 7.50 -39.54
CA GLU A 404 -10.89 6.92 -40.32
C GLU A 404 -9.54 7.42 -39.82
N LEU A 405 -8.75 6.49 -39.29
CA LEU A 405 -7.39 6.77 -38.82
C LEU A 405 -6.42 6.74 -40.01
N ASP A 406 -5.52 7.69 -40.06
CA ASP A 406 -4.41 7.70 -41.02
C ASP A 406 -3.44 6.53 -40.73
N ARG A 407 -2.51 6.26 -41.64
CA ARG A 407 -1.57 5.13 -41.52
C ARG A 407 -0.64 5.27 -40.31
N VAL A 408 -0.29 6.47 -39.91
CA VAL A 408 0.61 6.71 -38.76
C VAL A 408 -0.12 6.44 -37.44
N SER A 409 -1.31 7.01 -37.30
CA SER A 409 -2.17 6.80 -36.13
C SER A 409 -2.56 5.34 -35.94
N ARG A 410 -2.82 4.61 -37.05
CA ARG A 410 -3.07 3.17 -36.98
C ARG A 410 -1.87 2.38 -36.47
N ARG A 411 -0.64 2.69 -36.94
CA ARG A 411 0.58 2.06 -36.43
C ARG A 411 0.81 2.35 -34.94
N GLN A 412 0.54 3.57 -34.48
CA GLN A 412 0.62 3.92 -33.07
C GLN A 412 -0.39 3.14 -32.23
N LEU A 413 -1.60 2.98 -32.73
CA LEU A 413 -2.64 2.18 -32.09
C LEU A 413 -2.23 0.70 -32.00
N ASP A 414 -1.73 0.12 -33.09
CA ASP A 414 -1.28 -1.26 -33.15
C ASP A 414 -0.08 -1.50 -32.20
N ARG A 415 0.88 -0.59 -32.15
CA ARG A 415 2.02 -0.66 -31.22
C ARG A 415 1.58 -0.51 -29.77
N GLY A 416 0.70 0.45 -29.48
CA GLY A 416 0.18 0.68 -28.13
C GLY A 416 -0.58 -0.52 -27.57
N ALA A 417 -1.33 -1.24 -28.40
CA ALA A 417 -2.00 -2.48 -28.03
C ALA A 417 -0.98 -3.55 -27.58
N ARG A 418 0.11 -3.73 -28.32
CA ARG A 418 1.18 -4.69 -28.01
C ARG A 418 1.98 -4.27 -26.77
N LEU A 419 2.26 -2.97 -26.61
CA LEU A 419 2.88 -2.44 -25.40
C LEU A 419 2.00 -2.64 -24.17
N THR A 420 0.70 -2.51 -24.32
CA THR A 420 -0.25 -2.81 -23.23
C THR A 420 -0.23 -4.30 -22.89
N GLU A 421 -0.16 -5.18 -23.88
CA GLU A 421 -0.15 -6.63 -23.66
C GLU A 421 1.14 -7.10 -22.97
N ILE A 422 2.31 -6.59 -23.36
CA ILE A 422 3.59 -6.97 -22.73
C ILE A 422 3.71 -6.49 -21.27
N LEU A 423 2.99 -5.42 -20.91
CA LEU A 423 2.97 -4.91 -19.54
C LEU A 423 2.03 -5.69 -18.62
N LYS A 424 1.15 -6.53 -19.16
CA LYS A 424 0.32 -7.42 -18.33
C LYS A 424 1.20 -8.44 -17.61
N GLN A 425 0.84 -8.70 -16.36
CA GLN A 425 1.59 -9.59 -15.49
C GLN A 425 0.64 -10.34 -14.55
N PRO A 426 0.81 -11.65 -14.34
CA PRO A 426 0.03 -12.40 -13.37
C PRO A 426 0.39 -11.96 -11.96
N GLN A 427 -0.54 -12.19 -11.02
CA GLN A 427 -0.32 -11.95 -9.60
C GLN A 427 0.70 -12.94 -9.03
N SER A 428 1.45 -12.54 -8.01
CA SER A 428 2.48 -13.30 -7.31
C SER A 428 3.59 -13.84 -8.23
N ALA A 429 3.86 -13.10 -9.30
CA ALA A 429 4.91 -13.43 -10.27
C ALA A 429 5.76 -12.19 -10.61
N PRO A 430 6.49 -11.64 -9.65
CA PRO A 430 7.40 -10.52 -9.91
C PRO A 430 8.50 -10.94 -10.89
N VAL A 431 8.87 -10.02 -11.78
CA VAL A 431 9.88 -10.24 -12.82
C VAL A 431 11.16 -9.49 -12.45
N PRO A 432 12.34 -10.13 -12.50
CA PRO A 432 13.62 -9.47 -12.27
C PRO A 432 13.86 -8.30 -13.23
N VAL A 433 14.53 -7.24 -12.76
CA VAL A 433 14.69 -5.99 -13.52
C VAL A 433 15.40 -6.18 -14.86
N GLU A 434 16.39 -7.07 -14.94
CA GLU A 434 17.10 -7.39 -16.18
C GLU A 434 16.18 -8.00 -17.25
N GLU A 435 15.22 -8.81 -16.84
CA GLU A 435 14.23 -9.41 -17.72
C GLU A 435 13.17 -8.39 -18.14
N GLN A 436 12.73 -7.53 -17.21
CA GLN A 436 11.83 -6.43 -17.52
C GLN A 436 12.43 -5.48 -18.57
N VAL A 437 13.74 -5.16 -18.45
CA VAL A 437 14.46 -4.33 -19.41
C VAL A 437 14.40 -4.93 -20.81
N VAL A 438 14.64 -6.24 -20.95
CA VAL A 438 14.60 -6.92 -22.25
C VAL A 438 13.19 -6.96 -22.84
N SER A 439 12.19 -7.27 -22.02
CA SER A 439 10.78 -7.29 -22.45
C SER A 439 10.34 -5.91 -22.97
N ILE A 440 10.64 -4.86 -22.22
CA ILE A 440 10.30 -3.47 -22.60
C ILE A 440 11.12 -3.03 -23.82
N TYR A 441 12.40 -3.41 -23.93
CA TYR A 441 13.23 -3.14 -25.08
C TYR A 441 12.62 -3.74 -26.35
N ALA A 442 12.19 -4.99 -26.32
CA ALA A 442 11.55 -5.66 -27.45
C ALA A 442 10.29 -4.89 -27.91
N GLY A 443 9.48 -4.39 -26.97
CA GLY A 443 8.30 -3.59 -27.27
C GLY A 443 8.61 -2.23 -27.84
N THR A 444 9.47 -1.45 -27.17
CA THR A 444 9.77 -0.06 -27.56
C THR A 444 10.60 0.05 -28.84
N LYS A 445 11.42 -0.95 -29.15
CA LYS A 445 12.20 -1.02 -30.40
C LYS A 445 11.43 -1.57 -31.61
N GLY A 446 10.16 -1.97 -31.41
CA GLY A 446 9.27 -2.39 -32.50
C GLY A 446 9.46 -3.84 -32.93
N PHE A 447 10.12 -4.68 -32.14
CA PHE A 447 10.25 -6.11 -32.46
C PHE A 447 8.91 -6.87 -32.37
N LEU A 448 7.91 -6.25 -31.75
CA LEU A 448 6.57 -6.82 -31.60
C LEU A 448 5.58 -6.35 -32.68
N ASP A 449 5.94 -5.37 -33.52
CA ASP A 449 5.00 -4.66 -34.41
C ASP A 449 4.31 -5.57 -35.45
N ASP A 450 4.90 -6.68 -35.81
CA ASP A 450 4.39 -7.69 -36.77
C ASP A 450 3.77 -8.94 -36.12
N LEU A 451 3.79 -9.04 -34.76
CA LEU A 451 3.13 -10.13 -34.06
C LEU A 451 1.64 -9.81 -33.85
N ALA A 452 0.80 -10.83 -33.79
CA ALA A 452 -0.57 -10.66 -33.29
C ALA A 452 -0.54 -10.30 -31.78
N VAL A 453 -1.57 -9.59 -31.31
CA VAL A 453 -1.60 -9.16 -29.89
C VAL A 453 -1.58 -10.36 -28.96
N ASP A 454 -2.29 -11.43 -29.29
CA ASP A 454 -2.38 -12.67 -28.51
C ASP A 454 -1.04 -13.43 -28.46
N ASP A 455 -0.16 -13.23 -29.45
CA ASP A 455 1.16 -13.88 -29.53
C ASP A 455 2.25 -13.13 -28.73
N VAL A 456 1.99 -11.90 -28.27
CA VAL A 456 2.99 -11.07 -27.57
C VAL A 456 3.48 -11.74 -26.27
N ARG A 457 2.59 -12.27 -25.45
CA ARG A 457 2.95 -12.93 -24.17
C ARG A 457 3.64 -14.29 -24.39
N PRO A 458 3.16 -15.17 -25.27
CA PRO A 458 3.89 -16.37 -25.65
C PRO A 458 5.31 -16.06 -26.16
N PHE A 459 5.46 -15.04 -27.01
CA PHE A 459 6.76 -14.60 -27.52
C PHE A 459 7.65 -14.09 -26.38
N GLU A 460 7.15 -13.25 -25.47
CA GLU A 460 7.89 -12.79 -24.29
C GLU A 460 8.42 -13.98 -23.47
N SER A 461 7.56 -14.96 -23.21
CA SER A 461 7.92 -16.16 -22.46
C SER A 461 9.04 -16.95 -23.14
N ALA A 462 8.93 -17.14 -24.47
CA ALA A 462 9.96 -17.81 -25.26
C ALA A 462 11.28 -17.03 -25.26
N LEU A 463 11.22 -15.69 -25.39
CA LEU A 463 12.39 -14.83 -25.35
C LEU A 463 13.12 -14.91 -24.00
N LEU A 464 12.40 -14.79 -22.90
CA LEU A 464 13.00 -14.88 -21.57
C LEU A 464 13.58 -16.27 -21.29
N GLN A 465 12.88 -17.33 -21.73
CA GLN A 465 13.38 -18.70 -21.62
C GLN A 465 14.68 -18.89 -22.42
N PHE A 466 14.74 -18.43 -23.66
CA PHE A 466 15.94 -18.47 -24.49
C PHE A 466 17.11 -17.70 -23.85
N LEU A 467 16.85 -16.49 -23.33
CA LEU A 467 17.91 -15.73 -22.68
C LEU A 467 18.43 -16.38 -21.40
N ARG A 468 17.57 -17.02 -20.62
CA ARG A 468 18.00 -17.76 -19.42
C ARG A 468 18.83 -19.00 -19.75
N ALA A 469 18.50 -19.71 -20.85
CA ALA A 469 19.12 -20.95 -21.23
C ALA A 469 20.40 -20.78 -22.11
N ASP A 470 20.28 -19.96 -23.16
CA ASP A 470 21.27 -19.87 -24.24
C ASP A 470 22.12 -18.60 -24.20
N ARG A 471 21.65 -17.54 -23.56
CA ARG A 471 22.31 -16.22 -23.50
C ARG A 471 22.29 -15.58 -22.10
N PRO A 472 22.61 -16.35 -21.03
CA PRO A 472 22.52 -15.81 -19.66
C PRO A 472 23.49 -14.64 -19.42
N GLU A 473 24.55 -14.52 -20.21
CA GLU A 473 25.52 -13.43 -20.13
C GLU A 473 24.90 -12.05 -20.39
N LEU A 474 23.86 -11.96 -21.23
CA LEU A 474 23.19 -10.69 -21.52
C LEU A 474 22.38 -10.20 -20.31
N LEU A 475 21.67 -11.10 -19.64
CA LEU A 475 20.94 -10.79 -18.41
C LEU A 475 21.91 -10.44 -17.27
N GLN A 476 22.99 -11.23 -17.15
CA GLN A 476 24.01 -10.98 -16.14
C GLN A 476 24.70 -9.63 -16.35
N GLN A 477 24.99 -9.26 -17.60
CA GLN A 477 25.57 -7.95 -17.91
C GLN A 477 24.66 -6.80 -17.44
N ILE A 478 23.34 -6.88 -17.69
CA ILE A 478 22.39 -5.86 -17.21
C ILE A 478 22.39 -5.82 -15.67
N ARG A 479 22.41 -6.98 -15.02
CA ARG A 479 22.41 -7.10 -13.57
C ARG A 479 23.64 -6.45 -12.93
N ASP A 480 24.83 -6.66 -13.51
CA ASP A 480 26.10 -6.20 -12.95
C ASP A 480 26.39 -4.74 -13.29
N THR A 481 26.23 -4.36 -14.57
CA THR A 481 26.58 -3.01 -15.06
C THR A 481 25.46 -1.99 -14.87
N LYS A 482 24.22 -2.43 -14.64
CA LYS A 482 23.01 -1.59 -14.63
C LYS A 482 22.78 -0.85 -15.95
N ASP A 483 23.46 -1.23 -17.03
CA ASP A 483 23.39 -0.64 -18.35
C ASP A 483 22.97 -1.68 -19.41
N LEU A 484 22.57 -1.21 -20.61
CA LEU A 484 22.20 -2.08 -21.70
C LEU A 484 23.42 -2.79 -22.29
N PRO A 485 23.29 -4.07 -22.69
CA PRO A 485 24.26 -4.72 -23.55
C PRO A 485 24.38 -3.99 -24.90
N PRO A 486 25.45 -4.26 -25.70
CA PRO A 486 25.53 -3.77 -27.06
C PRO A 486 24.26 -4.10 -27.85
N ALA A 487 23.70 -3.09 -28.54
CA ALA A 487 22.42 -3.23 -29.25
C ALA A 487 22.43 -4.43 -30.22
N ASP A 488 23.52 -4.63 -30.97
CA ASP A 488 23.63 -5.74 -31.94
C ASP A 488 23.47 -7.11 -31.27
N SER A 489 23.98 -7.28 -30.05
CA SER A 489 23.89 -8.56 -29.31
C SER A 489 22.47 -8.84 -28.84
N LEU A 490 21.79 -7.82 -28.31
CA LEU A 490 20.41 -7.94 -27.84
C LEU A 490 19.43 -8.08 -29.00
N ASP A 491 19.59 -7.26 -30.04
CA ASP A 491 18.82 -7.33 -31.29
C ASP A 491 18.96 -8.69 -31.97
N GLY A 492 20.20 -9.23 -32.01
CA GLY A 492 20.49 -10.55 -32.56
C GLY A 492 19.72 -11.66 -31.82
N ALA A 493 19.78 -11.65 -30.48
CA ALA A 493 19.09 -12.61 -29.65
C ALA A 493 17.54 -12.56 -29.85
N ILE A 494 16.97 -11.36 -29.90
CA ILE A 494 15.53 -11.18 -30.12
C ILE A 494 15.12 -11.67 -31.52
N ARG A 495 15.92 -11.38 -32.58
CA ARG A 495 15.65 -11.84 -33.95
C ARG A 495 15.76 -13.35 -34.09
N ASP A 496 16.68 -14.00 -33.38
CA ASP A 496 16.84 -15.46 -33.43
C ASP A 496 15.62 -16.15 -32.83
N VAL A 497 15.13 -15.69 -31.67
CA VAL A 497 13.89 -16.19 -31.07
C VAL A 497 12.70 -15.97 -32.00
N LYS A 498 12.62 -14.79 -32.63
CA LYS A 498 11.52 -14.45 -33.52
C LYS A 498 11.44 -15.36 -34.74
N LYS A 499 12.58 -15.74 -35.34
CA LYS A 499 12.63 -16.69 -36.46
C LYS A 499 12.11 -18.07 -36.04
N GLY A 500 12.55 -18.55 -34.87
CA GLY A 500 12.07 -19.82 -34.30
C GLY A 500 10.58 -19.81 -33.96
N PHE A 501 10.11 -18.71 -33.38
CA PHE A 501 8.72 -18.52 -33.00
C PHE A 501 7.78 -18.52 -34.24
N ALA A 502 8.14 -17.83 -35.32
CA ALA A 502 7.38 -17.82 -36.57
C ALA A 502 7.27 -19.21 -37.21
N THR A 503 8.29 -20.06 -37.06
CA THR A 503 8.30 -21.41 -37.58
C THR A 503 7.34 -22.32 -36.78
N ILE A 504 7.30 -22.19 -35.48
CA ILE A 504 6.38 -22.95 -34.59
C ILE A 504 4.92 -22.57 -34.88
N ALA A 505 4.62 -21.28 -34.95
CA ALA A 505 3.27 -20.80 -35.27
C ALA A 505 2.78 -21.23 -36.66
N SER A 506 3.69 -21.39 -37.64
CA SER A 506 3.37 -21.92 -38.97
C SER A 506 3.11 -23.41 -38.99
N ASP A 507 3.69 -24.18 -38.07
CA ASP A 507 3.47 -25.63 -37.95
C ASP A 507 2.18 -25.98 -37.18
N GLU A 508 1.82 -25.18 -36.17
CA GLU A 508 0.53 -25.38 -35.47
C GLU A 508 -0.67 -24.95 -36.30
N GLY A 509 -0.50 -24.13 -37.31
CA GLY A 509 -1.54 -23.69 -38.28
C GLY A 509 -1.79 -24.64 -39.46
N LYS A 510 -1.02 -25.70 -39.62
CA LYS A 510 -1.28 -26.69 -40.68
C LYS A 510 -2.24 -27.77 -40.15
N PRO A 511 -3.46 -27.90 -40.70
CA PRO A 511 -4.26 -29.12 -40.44
C PRO A 511 -3.48 -30.33 -40.92
N ALA A 512 -3.41 -31.35 -40.07
CA ALA A 512 -2.78 -32.64 -40.37
C ALA A 512 -3.18 -33.13 -41.76
N GLY A 513 -2.18 -33.37 -42.61
CA GLY A 513 -2.34 -33.67 -44.01
C GLY A 513 -3.30 -34.80 -44.30
N ASP A 514 -4.12 -34.56 -45.30
CA ASP A 514 -4.97 -35.53 -45.96
C ASP A 514 -4.22 -36.81 -46.33
N GLY A 515 -4.45 -37.84 -45.54
CA GLY A 515 -4.22 -39.21 -46.00
C GLY A 515 -5.23 -39.57 -47.06
N GLN A 516 -4.77 -39.76 -48.28
CA GLN A 516 -5.50 -40.36 -49.36
C GLN A 516 -6.24 -41.62 -48.89
N THR A 517 -7.57 -41.65 -49.02
CA THR A 517 -8.32 -42.90 -49.29
C THR A 517 -9.56 -42.57 -50.10
N GLY A 518 -9.59 -43.20 -51.22
CA GLY A 518 -10.59 -43.68 -52.16
C GLY A 518 -12.03 -43.18 -52.01
N GLN A 519 -12.55 -42.67 -53.12
CA GLN A 519 -13.97 -42.59 -53.39
C GLN A 519 -14.63 -43.98 -53.32
N PRO A 520 -15.86 -44.06 -52.87
CA PRO A 520 -16.84 -44.88 -53.53
C PRO A 520 -18.06 -44.05 -53.94
N GLU A 521 -18.56 -44.52 -55.09
CA GLU A 521 -19.69 -44.11 -55.94
C GLU A 521 -21.01 -43.88 -55.22
N ALA A 522 -21.82 -43.03 -55.87
CA ALA A 522 -23.20 -42.77 -55.58
C ALA A 522 -24.09 -44.02 -55.63
N ASN A 523 -25.04 -44.10 -54.72
CA ASN A 523 -26.25 -44.82 -54.93
C ASN A 523 -27.44 -44.09 -54.31
N GLU A 524 -28.33 -43.69 -55.18
CA GLU A 524 -29.70 -43.22 -54.91
C GLU A 524 -30.51 -44.33 -54.27
N ASN A 525 -31.23 -44.05 -53.22
CA ASN A 525 -32.69 -44.39 -53.10
C ASN A 525 -33.15 -44.19 -51.63
N GLY A 526 -33.99 -43.25 -51.41
CA GLY A 526 -35.38 -43.42 -51.12
C GLY A 526 -35.81 -43.66 -49.67
N LYS A 527 -36.62 -42.71 -49.26
CA LYS A 527 -37.79 -42.86 -48.38
C LYS A 527 -37.70 -42.23 -46.97
N ALA A 528 -38.64 -41.32 -46.86
CA ALA A 528 -39.25 -40.68 -45.72
C ALA A 528 -39.60 -41.60 -44.54
N GLY A 529 -39.55 -41.05 -43.35
CA GLY A 529 -40.12 -41.58 -42.12
C GLY A 529 -40.27 -40.47 -41.10
N GLU A 530 -41.49 -39.95 -41.06
CA GLU A 530 -42.00 -39.08 -39.96
C GLU A 530 -42.16 -39.93 -38.70
N ALA A 531 -41.89 -39.27 -37.54
CA ALA A 531 -42.59 -39.50 -36.26
C ALA A 531 -42.00 -38.49 -35.26
N GLU A 532 -42.76 -37.54 -35.02
CA GLU A 532 -43.72 -37.30 -33.90
C GLU A 532 -43.11 -36.74 -32.62
N ALA A 533 -43.68 -35.63 -32.31
CA ALA A 533 -43.56 -34.72 -31.20
C ALA A 533 -44.09 -35.28 -29.86
N SER A 534 -43.53 -34.82 -28.78
CA SER A 534 -44.22 -34.49 -27.52
C SER A 534 -43.31 -33.53 -26.74
N GLY A 535 -43.63 -32.35 -26.43
CA GLY A 535 -44.89 -31.78 -25.93
C GLY A 535 -44.79 -31.56 -24.43
N ALA A 536 -44.32 -30.40 -23.98
CA ALA A 536 -44.79 -29.78 -22.75
C ALA A 536 -44.29 -28.35 -22.65
N THR A 537 -45.19 -27.45 -22.86
CA THR A 537 -45.15 -26.00 -22.54
C THR A 537 -46.09 -25.73 -21.34
N PRO A 538 -46.31 -24.48 -20.88
CA PRO A 538 -45.74 -23.87 -19.67
C PRO A 538 -46.86 -23.47 -18.67
N ALA A 539 -46.47 -22.88 -17.54
CA ALA A 539 -47.46 -22.22 -16.67
C ALA A 539 -47.08 -20.75 -16.47
N GLU A 540 -47.95 -19.93 -17.02
CA GLU A 540 -48.15 -18.51 -16.77
C GLU A 540 -48.65 -18.24 -15.35
N GLY A 541 -48.39 -17.05 -14.89
CA GLY A 541 -48.97 -16.49 -13.66
C GLY A 541 -48.59 -15.03 -13.44
N GLU A 542 -49.24 -14.12 -14.16
CA GLU A 542 -49.50 -12.72 -13.83
C GLU A 542 -50.92 -12.60 -13.21
N PRO A 543 -51.40 -11.40 -12.77
CA PRO A 543 -50.82 -10.24 -12.07
C PRO A 543 -51.70 -9.78 -10.87
N ALA A 544 -51.24 -8.77 -10.12
CA ALA A 544 -52.18 -7.93 -9.34
C ALA A 544 -51.66 -6.49 -9.20
N THR A 545 -52.44 -5.66 -9.75
CA THR A 545 -52.65 -4.22 -9.80
C THR A 545 -52.97 -3.55 -8.45
N ALA A 546 -52.59 -2.33 -8.32
CA ALA A 546 -53.30 -1.09 -7.83
C ALA A 546 -52.27 -0.14 -7.19
N GLY A 547 -52.13 1.11 -7.53
CA GLY A 547 -53.03 2.14 -7.99
C GLY A 547 -52.96 3.35 -7.10
N ALA A 548 -52.93 4.57 -7.70
CA ALA A 548 -53.17 5.90 -7.21
C ALA A 548 -51.92 6.78 -7.01
N GLU A 549 -51.62 7.73 -7.93
CA GLU A 549 -52.16 9.05 -8.20
C GLU A 549 -52.14 10.04 -7.02
N ALA A 550 -51.35 11.14 -7.21
CA ALA A 550 -51.78 12.55 -7.12
C ALA A 550 -50.57 13.48 -7.33
N LYS A 551 -50.59 14.17 -8.30
CA LYS A 551 -50.64 15.52 -8.88
C LYS A 551 -50.51 16.66 -7.86
N SER A 552 -49.71 17.61 -8.27
CA SER A 552 -49.78 19.10 -8.43
C SER A 552 -48.55 19.73 -7.80
N GLY A 553 -47.80 20.58 -8.44
CA GLY A 553 -48.09 21.68 -9.34
C GLY A 553 -47.85 22.99 -8.62
N ALA A 554 -46.86 23.77 -9.07
CA ALA A 554 -46.97 25.18 -9.26
C ALA A 554 -45.61 25.90 -9.27
N GLU A 555 -45.44 26.61 -10.34
CA GLU A 555 -44.52 27.69 -10.69
C GLU A 555 -44.56 28.89 -9.72
N ALA A 556 -43.44 29.63 -9.75
CA ALA A 556 -43.37 31.12 -9.92
C ALA A 556 -41.88 31.52 -9.72
N LYS A 557 -41.20 32.00 -10.65
CA LYS A 557 -40.97 33.26 -11.38
C LYS A 557 -40.60 34.47 -10.50
N SER A 558 -39.55 35.13 -11.06
CA SER A 558 -39.12 36.53 -10.98
C SER A 558 -38.19 36.86 -9.80
N GLY A 559 -37.09 37.57 -9.95
CA GLY A 559 -36.64 38.48 -10.98
C GLY A 559 -35.86 39.62 -10.31
N SER A 560 -34.96 40.22 -11.06
CA SER A 560 -34.31 41.53 -10.97
C SER A 560 -33.04 41.62 -10.09
N GLU A 561 -31.90 41.81 -10.72
CA GLU A 561 -31.21 43.04 -11.13
C GLU A 561 -31.04 44.10 -10.03
N ALA A 562 -29.78 44.40 -9.72
CA ALA A 562 -29.27 45.76 -9.73
C ALA A 562 -27.76 45.82 -9.56
N LYS A 563 -27.18 46.49 -10.47
CA LYS A 563 -25.86 47.08 -10.66
C LYS A 563 -25.46 48.08 -9.59
N SER A 564 -24.18 48.28 -9.53
CA SER A 564 -23.33 49.50 -9.50
C SER A 564 -22.22 49.31 -8.46
N GLY A 565 -20.99 49.57 -8.66
CA GLY A 565 -20.27 50.50 -9.49
C GLY A 565 -19.32 51.30 -8.62
N ALA A 566 -18.14 51.58 -9.20
CA ALA A 566 -17.12 52.56 -8.82
C ALA A 566 -16.02 52.12 -7.86
N GLU A 567 -14.75 51.94 -8.33
CA GLU A 567 -13.70 52.97 -8.52
C GLU A 567 -13.36 53.72 -7.21
N ALA A 568 -12.14 53.89 -6.80
CA ALA A 568 -10.88 54.23 -7.41
C ALA A 568 -9.74 54.40 -6.37
N LYS A 569 -8.49 54.26 -6.86
CA LYS A 569 -7.27 55.05 -6.56
C LYS A 569 -6.60 54.90 -5.18
N SER A 570 -5.40 54.37 -5.17
CA SER A 570 -4.07 55.02 -5.38
C SER A 570 -3.45 55.71 -4.16
N GLY A 571 -2.18 55.42 -3.90
CA GLY A 571 -1.22 56.15 -3.05
C GLY A 571 -0.40 55.17 -2.22
N SER A 572 0.76 54.76 -2.57
CA SER A 572 2.12 55.28 -2.68
C SER A 572 2.77 55.65 -1.34
N GLU A 573 4.02 55.12 -1.26
CA GLU A 573 5.14 55.58 -0.38
C GLU A 573 5.04 55.19 1.11
N GLY A 574 6.03 54.63 1.75
CA GLY A 574 7.46 54.67 1.60
C GLY A 574 8.07 54.47 2.96
N GLY A 575 9.27 53.87 3.01
CA GLY A 575 10.24 54.19 4.03
C GLY A 575 10.51 53.17 5.12
N ALA A 576 11.56 52.49 4.96
CA ALA A 576 12.69 52.16 5.79
C ALA A 576 12.60 52.31 7.35
N ALA A 577 12.89 51.22 8.03
CA ALA A 577 14.01 51.05 8.97
C ALA A 577 14.10 49.55 9.35
#